data_8558a6fd0b49daa7ff5effed8dea769c
#
_entry.id   8558a6fd0b49daa7ff5effed8dea769c
#
_cell.length_a   1.000
_cell.length_b   1.000
_cell.length_c   1.000
_cell.angle_alpha   90.00
_cell.angle_beta   90.00
_cell.angle_gamma   90.00
#
_symmetry.space_group_name_H-M   'P 1'
#
loop_
_entity.id
_entity.type
_entity.pdbx_description
1 polymer ?
#
loop_
_entity_poly.entity_id
_entity_poly.type
_entity_poly.pdbx_seq_one_letter_code
_entity_poly.pdbx_strand_id
1 'polypeptide(L)'
;MNNPVFLSGLNKIYSRFDIFFVDLWGVVHNGVECYSNALKALKNIKKSKKIVLISNAPRPSNNVQRFLNKINFRKKFYNLLITSGDLTRFYLQNKNKNKNKSFYHLGPNRDKSLFINLGLKKTSLNKANFVVCTGINNNKDSLNKYFSILKKIKKKKLKMICANPDLIVHRGNQTEYCAGSIAKLYEKMGGKVKYFGKPYKYFYEYICKILKEKYKKKINKKK
;
A
#
# COMPACT_ATOMS: atom_id res chain seq x y z
N MET A 1 27.23 -6.91 12.49
CA MET A 1 26.25 -6.06 11.79
C MET A 1 27.00 -4.83 11.28
N ASN A 2 26.96 -4.52 9.99
CA ASN A 2 27.61 -3.31 9.50
C ASN A 2 26.84 -2.09 10.02
N ASN A 3 27.55 -1.14 10.61
CA ASN A 3 26.95 0.11 11.07
C ASN A 3 26.29 0.85 9.89
N PRO A 4 25.13 1.50 10.09
CA PRO A 4 24.49 2.28 9.06
C PRO A 4 25.41 3.42 8.60
N VAL A 5 25.53 3.59 7.28
CA VAL A 5 26.32 4.67 6.69
C VAL A 5 25.40 5.89 6.49
N PHE A 6 25.74 6.99 7.13
CA PHE A 6 25.06 8.28 6.93
C PHE A 6 25.59 8.97 5.67
N LEU A 7 24.69 9.35 4.78
CA LEU A 7 25.02 10.03 3.54
C LEU A 7 24.57 11.48 3.61
N SER A 8 25.43 12.40 3.19
CA SER A 8 25.10 13.84 3.10
C SER A 8 24.10 14.17 1.98
N GLY A 9 23.76 13.20 1.15
CA GLY A 9 22.76 13.36 0.08
C GLY A 9 22.74 12.21 -0.89
N LEU A 10 21.69 12.13 -1.68
CA LEU A 10 21.44 11.07 -2.65
C LEU A 10 22.53 11.03 -3.76
N ASN A 11 23.19 12.15 -4.06
CA ASN A 11 24.25 12.26 -5.05
C ASN A 11 25.43 11.31 -4.77
N LYS A 12 25.67 10.97 -3.51
CA LYS A 12 26.75 10.04 -3.10
C LYS A 12 26.54 8.60 -3.59
N ILE A 13 25.29 8.21 -3.86
CA ILE A 13 24.95 6.86 -4.29
C ILE A 13 24.22 6.83 -5.64
N TYR A 14 23.94 7.99 -6.22
CA TYR A 14 23.10 8.13 -7.41
C TYR A 14 23.60 7.32 -8.62
N SER A 15 24.91 7.34 -8.89
CA SER A 15 25.52 6.62 -10.00
C SER A 15 25.43 5.08 -9.86
N ARG A 16 25.30 4.59 -8.65
CA ARG A 16 25.32 3.16 -8.32
C ARG A 16 24.02 2.42 -8.69
N PHE A 17 22.92 3.14 -8.92
CA PHE A 17 21.61 2.55 -9.12
C PHE A 17 20.92 3.10 -10.39
N ASP A 18 20.19 2.23 -11.07
CA ASP A 18 19.41 2.57 -12.27
C ASP A 18 17.94 2.82 -11.98
N ILE A 19 17.44 2.29 -10.86
CA ILE A 19 16.04 2.37 -10.47
C ILE A 19 15.96 2.79 -9.00
N PHE A 20 15.16 3.82 -8.73
CA PHE A 20 14.88 4.30 -7.38
C PHE A 20 13.45 3.98 -6.98
N PHE A 21 13.29 3.28 -5.85
CA PHE A 21 12.00 3.10 -5.21
C PHE A 21 11.79 4.25 -4.23
N VAL A 22 10.77 5.05 -4.49
CA VAL A 22 10.50 6.26 -3.71
C VAL A 22 9.13 6.15 -3.07
N ASP A 23 9.09 6.32 -1.75
CA ASP A 23 7.83 6.39 -1.03
C ASP A 23 7.08 7.68 -1.35
N LEU A 24 5.77 7.66 -1.18
CA LEU A 24 4.91 8.81 -1.45
C LEU A 24 4.60 9.63 -0.21
N TRP A 25 3.94 9.00 0.76
CA TRP A 25 3.41 9.70 1.92
C TRP A 25 4.53 10.03 2.91
N GLY A 26 4.67 11.31 3.28
CA GLY A 26 5.74 11.79 4.14
C GLY A 26 7.08 12.00 3.45
N VAL A 27 7.23 11.59 2.17
CA VAL A 27 8.44 11.74 1.36
C VAL A 27 8.21 12.69 0.18
N VAL A 28 7.13 12.50 -0.56
CA VAL A 28 6.78 13.34 -1.72
C VAL A 28 5.70 14.36 -1.37
N HIS A 29 4.76 13.98 -0.51
CA HIS A 29 3.65 14.84 -0.07
C HIS A 29 3.19 14.51 1.36
N ASN A 30 2.52 15.47 1.99
CA ASN A 30 1.91 15.32 3.34
C ASN A 30 0.40 14.98 3.30
N GLY A 31 -0.15 14.68 2.13
CA GLY A 31 -1.58 14.43 1.93
C GLY A 31 -2.39 15.68 1.55
N VAL A 32 -1.80 16.84 1.62
CA VAL A 32 -2.38 18.15 1.24
C VAL A 32 -1.62 18.74 0.05
N GLU A 33 -0.30 18.79 0.14
CA GLU A 33 0.60 19.37 -0.85
C GLU A 33 1.87 18.55 -1.04
N CYS A 34 2.59 18.80 -2.13
CA CYS A 34 3.87 18.19 -2.40
C CYS A 34 5.03 19.00 -1.82
N TYR A 35 6.04 18.31 -1.32
CA TYR A 35 7.28 18.96 -0.87
C TYR A 35 8.10 19.44 -2.07
N SER A 36 8.40 20.74 -2.13
CA SER A 36 9.13 21.35 -3.24
C SER A 36 10.50 20.72 -3.49
N ASN A 37 11.24 20.39 -2.42
CA ASN A 37 12.54 19.75 -2.51
C ASN A 37 12.44 18.32 -3.05
N ALA A 38 11.39 17.57 -2.71
CA ALA A 38 11.15 16.25 -3.28
C ALA A 38 10.88 16.36 -4.79
N LEU A 39 10.07 17.34 -5.23
CA LEU A 39 9.80 17.55 -6.66
C LEU A 39 11.09 17.88 -7.43
N LYS A 40 11.96 18.76 -6.88
CA LYS A 40 13.26 19.09 -7.47
C LYS A 40 14.14 17.84 -7.60
N ALA A 41 14.25 17.04 -6.53
CA ALA A 41 15.02 15.80 -6.52
C ALA A 41 14.50 14.80 -7.57
N LEU A 42 13.18 14.54 -7.60
CA LEU A 42 12.57 13.64 -8.56
C LEU A 42 12.78 14.10 -10.02
N LYS A 43 12.68 15.41 -10.29
CA LYS A 43 12.95 15.99 -11.61
C LYS A 43 14.39 15.68 -12.06
N ASN A 44 15.35 15.82 -11.15
CA ASN A 44 16.75 15.54 -11.46
C ASN A 44 17.04 14.03 -11.66
N ILE A 45 16.54 13.18 -10.77
CA ILE A 45 16.66 11.72 -10.91
C ILE A 45 16.06 11.24 -12.23
N LYS A 46 14.90 11.76 -12.60
CA LYS A 46 14.14 11.34 -13.77
C LYS A 46 14.85 11.60 -15.12
N LYS A 47 15.84 12.50 -15.16
CA LYS A 47 16.62 12.81 -16.37
C LYS A 47 17.36 11.59 -16.92
N SER A 48 17.91 10.73 -16.05
CA SER A 48 18.74 9.60 -16.46
C SER A 48 18.41 8.26 -15.77
N LYS A 49 17.59 8.29 -14.71
CA LYS A 49 17.23 7.11 -13.93
C LYS A 49 15.74 6.84 -13.95
N LYS A 50 15.34 5.64 -13.57
CA LYS A 50 13.92 5.27 -13.45
C LYS A 50 13.44 5.46 -12.01
N ILE A 51 12.26 6.03 -11.87
CA ILE A 51 11.59 6.22 -10.57
C ILE A 51 10.35 5.34 -10.53
N VAL A 52 10.30 4.49 -9.52
CA VAL A 52 9.13 3.70 -9.16
C VAL A 52 8.59 4.23 -7.84
N LEU A 53 7.46 4.87 -7.88
CA LEU A 53 6.76 5.28 -6.67
C LEU A 53 6.12 4.06 -6.03
N ILE A 54 6.31 3.92 -4.73
CA ILE A 54 5.77 2.81 -3.94
C ILE A 54 4.92 3.37 -2.79
N SER A 55 3.75 2.78 -2.55
CA SER A 55 2.84 3.28 -1.52
C SER A 55 2.10 2.16 -0.83
N ASN A 56 1.87 2.30 0.48
CA ASN A 56 1.00 1.42 1.25
C ASN A 56 -0.49 1.75 1.12
N ALA A 57 -0.86 2.69 0.24
CA ALA A 57 -2.27 3.00 -0.03
C ALA A 57 -3.05 1.74 -0.43
N PRO A 58 -4.21 1.44 0.20
CA PRO A 58 -4.99 0.25 -0.07
C PRO A 58 -5.79 0.33 -1.38
N ARG A 59 -5.62 1.40 -2.14
CA ARG A 59 -6.31 1.66 -3.42
C ARG A 59 -5.40 1.34 -4.60
N PRO A 60 -5.97 0.93 -5.75
CA PRO A 60 -5.22 0.74 -7.00
C PRO A 60 -4.44 2.00 -7.39
N SER A 61 -3.31 1.82 -8.07
CA SER A 61 -2.39 2.89 -8.46
C SER A 61 -3.06 3.98 -9.31
N ASN A 62 -3.99 3.65 -10.19
CA ASN A 62 -4.74 4.62 -10.98
C ASN A 62 -5.61 5.56 -10.10
N ASN A 63 -6.15 5.07 -8.99
CA ASN A 63 -6.90 5.90 -8.03
C ASN A 63 -5.95 6.81 -7.23
N VAL A 64 -4.78 6.30 -6.85
CA VAL A 64 -3.75 7.11 -6.19
C VAL A 64 -3.23 8.18 -7.16
N GLN A 65 -3.02 7.85 -8.44
CA GLN A 65 -2.62 8.83 -9.45
C GLN A 65 -3.64 9.97 -9.63
N ARG A 66 -4.94 9.67 -9.59
CA ARG A 66 -5.99 10.71 -9.63
C ARG A 66 -5.87 11.67 -8.45
N PHE A 67 -5.59 11.14 -7.24
CA PHE A 67 -5.34 11.98 -6.07
C PHE A 67 -4.07 12.82 -6.25
N LEU A 68 -2.96 12.23 -6.70
CA LEU A 68 -1.70 12.93 -6.94
C LEU A 68 -1.88 14.08 -7.94
N ASN A 69 -2.69 13.88 -9.00
CA ASN A 69 -3.01 14.94 -9.96
C ASN A 69 -3.73 16.13 -9.33
N LYS A 70 -4.58 15.90 -8.30
CA LYS A 70 -5.28 16.99 -7.58
C LYS A 70 -4.33 17.89 -6.78
N ILE A 71 -3.21 17.31 -6.29
CA ILE A 71 -2.15 18.06 -5.60
C ILE A 71 -0.99 18.42 -6.54
N ASN A 72 -1.27 18.53 -7.84
CA ASN A 72 -0.33 18.94 -8.89
C ASN A 72 0.90 18.03 -9.06
N PHE A 73 0.87 16.80 -8.54
CA PHE A 73 1.93 15.83 -8.78
C PHE A 73 1.65 15.02 -10.04
N ARG A 74 2.32 15.36 -11.13
CA ARG A 74 2.07 14.84 -12.48
C ARG A 74 2.93 13.61 -12.79
N LYS A 75 2.47 12.78 -13.74
CA LYS A 75 3.16 11.57 -14.22
C LYS A 75 4.57 11.82 -14.78
N LYS A 76 4.90 13.06 -15.14
CA LYS A 76 6.24 13.43 -15.59
C LYS A 76 7.35 13.20 -14.56
N PHE A 77 7.03 13.13 -13.26
CA PHE A 77 7.99 12.95 -12.18
C PHE A 77 8.40 11.50 -11.91
N TYR A 78 7.70 10.50 -12.50
CA TYR A 78 7.96 9.09 -12.24
C TYR A 78 7.69 8.22 -13.46
N ASN A 79 8.14 6.96 -13.43
CA ASN A 79 7.95 5.98 -14.50
C ASN A 79 6.82 5.00 -14.19
N LEU A 80 6.67 4.66 -12.93
CA LEU A 80 5.71 3.67 -12.45
C LEU A 80 5.23 4.03 -11.05
N LEU A 81 3.99 3.71 -10.75
CA LEU A 81 3.39 3.81 -9.42
C LEU A 81 2.82 2.43 -9.07
N ILE A 82 3.21 1.90 -7.92
CA ILE A 82 2.75 0.60 -7.41
C ILE A 82 2.27 0.78 -5.98
N THR A 83 1.10 0.23 -5.68
CA THR A 83 0.47 0.36 -4.37
C THR A 83 0.27 -0.99 -3.69
N SER A 84 0.08 -0.96 -2.39
CA SER A 84 -0.42 -2.13 -1.63
C SER A 84 -1.77 -2.61 -2.18
N GLY A 85 -2.61 -1.69 -2.65
CA GLY A 85 -3.87 -2.00 -3.32
C GLY A 85 -3.67 -2.83 -4.59
N ASP A 86 -2.69 -2.50 -5.44
CA ASP A 86 -2.38 -3.29 -6.65
C ASP A 86 -1.97 -4.73 -6.29
N LEU A 87 -1.07 -4.88 -5.33
CA LEU A 87 -0.66 -6.20 -4.84
C LEU A 87 -1.82 -6.98 -4.23
N THR A 88 -2.67 -6.32 -3.44
CA THR A 88 -3.85 -6.94 -2.84
C THR A 88 -4.81 -7.43 -3.92
N ARG A 89 -5.06 -6.63 -4.96
CA ARG A 89 -5.88 -7.04 -6.12
C ARG A 89 -5.28 -8.25 -6.83
N PHE A 90 -4.00 -8.20 -7.15
CA PHE A 90 -3.28 -9.31 -7.78
C PHE A 90 -3.42 -10.61 -6.97
N TYR A 91 -3.27 -10.54 -5.66
CA TYR A 91 -3.46 -11.69 -4.79
C TYR A 91 -4.90 -12.20 -4.78
N LEU A 92 -5.88 -11.31 -4.69
CA LEU A 92 -7.30 -11.67 -4.65
C LEU A 92 -7.75 -12.30 -5.98
N GLN A 93 -7.29 -11.77 -7.12
CA GLN A 93 -7.56 -12.34 -8.45
C GLN A 93 -7.01 -13.75 -8.59
N ASN A 94 -5.75 -13.97 -8.18
CA ASN A 94 -5.12 -15.29 -8.27
C ASN A 94 -5.74 -16.33 -7.31
N LYS A 95 -6.24 -15.90 -6.14
CA LYS A 95 -6.97 -16.80 -5.23
C LYS A 95 -8.37 -17.14 -5.69
N ASN A 96 -8.95 -16.37 -6.60
CA ASN A 96 -10.32 -16.53 -7.07
C ASN A 96 -10.46 -17.52 -8.24
N LYS A 97 -9.43 -18.31 -8.54
CA LYS A 97 -9.51 -19.40 -9.53
C LYS A 97 -10.64 -20.40 -9.25
N ASN A 98 -11.09 -20.49 -7.99
CA ASN A 98 -12.29 -21.24 -7.58
C ASN A 98 -13.43 -20.23 -7.32
N LYS A 99 -14.35 -20.12 -8.26
CA LYS A 99 -15.55 -19.25 -8.27
C LYS A 99 -16.31 -19.31 -6.91
N ASN A 100 -16.89 -18.16 -6.50
CA ASN A 100 -17.83 -17.98 -5.37
C ASN A 100 -17.25 -17.66 -3.99
N LYS A 101 -16.08 -17.02 -3.89
CA LYS A 101 -15.62 -16.53 -2.59
C LYS A 101 -16.21 -15.17 -2.24
N SER A 102 -16.75 -15.10 -1.04
CA SER A 102 -17.32 -13.87 -0.48
C SER A 102 -16.39 -13.27 0.57
N PHE A 103 -16.39 -11.95 0.67
CA PHE A 103 -15.58 -11.24 1.65
C PHE A 103 -16.37 -10.17 2.40
N TYR A 104 -15.92 -9.90 3.62
CA TYR A 104 -16.35 -8.74 4.39
C TYR A 104 -15.32 -7.63 4.24
N HIS A 105 -15.76 -6.43 3.86
CA HIS A 105 -14.89 -5.25 3.77
C HIS A 105 -14.92 -4.48 5.10
N LEU A 106 -13.79 -4.41 5.76
CA LEU A 106 -13.56 -3.59 6.94
C LEU A 106 -12.73 -2.36 6.52
N GLY A 107 -13.40 -1.22 6.39
CA GLY A 107 -12.77 0.01 5.95
C GLY A 107 -13.70 1.00 5.25
N PRO A 108 -13.21 2.19 4.90
CA PRO A 108 -14.03 3.28 4.40
C PRO A 108 -14.52 3.04 2.97
N ASN A 109 -15.64 3.66 2.63
CA ASN A 109 -16.24 3.56 1.29
C ASN A 109 -15.33 4.05 0.17
N ARG A 110 -14.42 4.98 0.44
CA ARG A 110 -13.44 5.50 -0.53
C ARG A 110 -12.52 4.42 -1.10
N ASP A 111 -12.38 3.27 -0.42
CA ASP A 111 -11.50 2.18 -0.84
C ASP A 111 -12.23 1.09 -1.64
N LYS A 112 -13.51 1.26 -1.96
CA LYS A 112 -14.29 0.29 -2.76
C LYS A 112 -13.68 -0.01 -4.12
N SER A 113 -12.90 0.92 -4.69
CA SER A 113 -12.19 0.72 -5.95
C SER A 113 -11.23 -0.47 -5.93
N LEU A 114 -10.77 -0.89 -4.74
CA LEU A 114 -9.97 -2.10 -4.56
C LEU A 114 -10.66 -3.35 -5.11
N PHE A 115 -11.98 -3.41 -5.07
CA PHE A 115 -12.77 -4.62 -5.33
C PHE A 115 -13.42 -4.68 -6.71
N ILE A 116 -13.31 -3.62 -7.52
CA ILE A 116 -13.95 -3.56 -8.85
C ILE A 116 -13.38 -4.65 -9.75
N ASN A 117 -14.25 -5.41 -10.43
CA ASN A 117 -13.88 -6.45 -11.41
C ASN A 117 -12.97 -7.57 -10.86
N LEU A 118 -13.15 -7.96 -9.58
CA LEU A 118 -12.41 -9.08 -9.00
C LEU A 118 -13.17 -10.42 -9.06
N GLY A 119 -14.44 -10.41 -9.46
CA GLY A 119 -15.30 -11.59 -9.39
C GLY A 119 -15.60 -12.09 -7.98
N LEU A 120 -15.34 -11.27 -6.95
CA LEU A 120 -15.59 -11.55 -5.54
C LEU A 120 -16.89 -10.89 -5.10
N LYS A 121 -17.68 -11.59 -4.28
CA LYS A 121 -18.93 -11.05 -3.72
C LYS A 121 -18.68 -10.38 -2.37
N LYS A 122 -18.93 -9.07 -2.27
CA LYS A 122 -18.96 -8.40 -0.98
C LYS A 122 -20.23 -8.82 -0.24
N THR A 123 -20.09 -9.22 1.05
CA THR A 123 -21.21 -9.72 1.86
C THR A 123 -21.18 -9.16 3.28
N SER A 124 -22.23 -9.45 4.06
CA SER A 124 -22.20 -9.26 5.51
C SER A 124 -21.16 -10.18 6.14
N LEU A 125 -20.70 -9.84 7.35
CA LEU A 125 -19.71 -10.65 8.09
C LEU A 125 -20.17 -12.11 8.25
N ASN A 126 -21.46 -12.34 8.40
CA ASN A 126 -22.01 -13.67 8.63
C ASN A 126 -21.84 -14.62 7.44
N LYS A 127 -21.83 -14.09 6.22
CA LYS A 127 -21.73 -14.84 4.96
C LYS A 127 -20.31 -14.78 4.35
N ALA A 128 -19.34 -14.13 5.01
CA ALA A 128 -18.01 -13.94 4.48
C ALA A 128 -17.09 -15.14 4.73
N ASN A 129 -16.23 -15.45 3.77
CA ASN A 129 -15.18 -16.45 3.88
C ASN A 129 -13.87 -15.87 4.43
N PHE A 130 -13.66 -14.56 4.28
CA PHE A 130 -12.49 -13.82 4.78
C PHE A 130 -12.81 -12.33 4.90
N VAL A 131 -11.92 -11.60 5.55
CA VAL A 131 -12.02 -10.14 5.74
C VAL A 131 -10.95 -9.45 4.92
N VAL A 132 -11.27 -8.33 4.28
CA VAL A 132 -10.31 -7.40 3.70
C VAL A 132 -10.37 -6.09 4.48
N CYS A 133 -9.29 -5.77 5.19
CA CYS A 133 -9.15 -4.53 5.95
C CYS A 133 -8.36 -3.52 5.13
N THR A 134 -8.97 -2.35 4.87
CA THR A 134 -8.35 -1.24 4.12
C THR A 134 -8.07 -0.02 4.99
N GLY A 135 -8.67 0.07 6.19
CA GLY A 135 -8.47 1.19 7.11
C GLY A 135 -9.62 1.35 8.10
N ILE A 136 -9.57 2.44 8.85
CA ILE A 136 -10.66 2.89 9.71
C ILE A 136 -11.80 3.48 8.87
N ASN A 137 -13.04 3.39 9.37
CA ASN A 137 -14.22 3.90 8.65
C ASN A 137 -14.27 5.43 8.65
N ASN A 138 -13.96 6.03 9.79
CA ASN A 138 -13.88 7.48 9.96
C ASN A 138 -12.53 7.83 10.56
N ASN A 139 -11.88 8.89 10.04
CA ASN A 139 -10.55 9.31 10.46
C ASN A 139 -10.44 9.66 11.96
N LYS A 140 -11.57 9.96 12.61
CA LYS A 140 -11.67 10.22 14.07
C LYS A 140 -11.96 8.96 14.90
N ASP A 141 -12.12 7.79 14.28
CA ASP A 141 -12.42 6.55 15.01
C ASP A 141 -11.22 6.13 15.89
N SER A 142 -11.50 5.82 17.16
CA SER A 142 -10.55 5.13 18.01
C SER A 142 -10.48 3.63 17.67
N LEU A 143 -9.38 2.96 17.96
CA LEU A 143 -9.24 1.52 17.74
C LEU A 143 -10.24 0.70 18.59
N ASN A 144 -10.62 1.21 19.76
CA ASN A 144 -11.59 0.55 20.65
C ASN A 144 -12.94 0.29 19.96
N LYS A 145 -13.34 1.15 19.03
CA LYS A 145 -14.56 0.98 18.23
C LYS A 145 -14.57 -0.32 17.42
N TYR A 146 -13.39 -0.86 17.11
CA TYR A 146 -13.24 -2.07 16.30
C TYR A 146 -13.23 -3.37 17.12
N PHE A 147 -13.14 -3.31 18.45
CA PHE A 147 -13.06 -4.51 19.31
C PHE A 147 -14.25 -5.46 19.10
N SER A 148 -15.46 -4.95 19.11
CA SER A 148 -16.68 -5.77 18.96
C SER A 148 -16.68 -6.53 17.63
N ILE A 149 -16.39 -5.85 16.51
CA ILE A 149 -16.36 -6.48 15.19
C ILE A 149 -15.22 -7.50 15.09
N LEU A 150 -14.05 -7.20 15.67
CA LEU A 150 -12.90 -8.11 15.68
C LEU A 150 -13.16 -9.37 16.49
N LYS A 151 -13.87 -9.28 17.64
CA LYS A 151 -14.34 -10.45 18.39
C LYS A 151 -15.22 -11.36 17.53
N LYS A 152 -16.17 -10.77 16.77
CA LYS A 152 -17.05 -11.51 15.83
C LYS A 152 -16.24 -12.19 14.72
N ILE A 153 -15.26 -11.49 14.12
CA ILE A 153 -14.35 -12.03 13.10
C ILE A 153 -13.56 -13.21 13.67
N LYS A 154 -13.04 -13.06 14.90
CA LYS A 154 -12.28 -14.10 15.60
C LYS A 154 -13.13 -15.34 15.89
N LYS A 155 -14.34 -15.16 16.44
CA LYS A 155 -15.29 -16.26 16.69
C LYS A 155 -15.56 -17.09 15.44
N LYS A 156 -15.61 -16.44 14.25
CA LYS A 156 -15.77 -17.09 12.94
C LYS A 156 -14.46 -17.63 12.36
N LYS A 157 -13.35 -17.50 13.05
CA LYS A 157 -12.01 -17.94 12.60
C LYS A 157 -11.61 -17.38 11.21
N LEU A 158 -12.13 -16.21 10.83
CA LEU A 158 -11.89 -15.63 9.50
C LEU A 158 -10.45 -15.08 9.40
N LYS A 159 -9.79 -15.37 8.28
CA LYS A 159 -8.50 -14.78 7.95
C LYS A 159 -8.69 -13.33 7.49
N MET A 160 -7.86 -12.42 7.98
CA MET A 160 -7.84 -11.03 7.56
C MET A 160 -6.74 -10.79 6.53
N ILE A 161 -7.07 -10.07 5.46
CA ILE A 161 -6.15 -9.51 4.49
C ILE A 161 -6.03 -8.02 4.81
N CYS A 162 -4.83 -7.59 5.21
CA CYS A 162 -4.53 -6.18 5.48
C CYS A 162 -3.93 -5.54 4.23
N ALA A 163 -4.67 -4.60 3.62
CA ALA A 163 -4.30 -3.96 2.37
C ALA A 163 -3.48 -2.67 2.56
N ASN A 164 -3.18 -2.28 3.79
CA ASN A 164 -2.28 -1.19 4.16
C ASN A 164 -1.60 -1.54 5.48
N PRO A 165 -0.32 -1.93 5.49
CA PRO A 165 0.38 -2.35 6.72
C PRO A 165 0.73 -1.21 7.68
N ASP A 166 0.65 0.06 7.25
CA ASP A 166 0.97 1.20 8.11
C ASP A 166 0.06 1.19 9.34
N LEU A 167 0.64 1.53 10.50
CA LEU A 167 -0.13 1.65 11.74
C LEU A 167 -0.86 2.99 11.78
N ILE A 168 -0.14 4.06 11.47
CA ILE A 168 -0.62 5.43 11.47
C ILE A 168 -0.08 6.18 10.26
N VAL A 169 -0.75 7.27 9.89
CA VAL A 169 -0.23 8.28 8.97
C VAL A 169 -0.48 9.68 9.53
N HIS A 170 0.40 10.60 9.18
CA HIS A 170 0.20 12.02 9.48
C HIS A 170 -0.39 12.72 8.26
N ARG A 171 -1.54 13.36 8.42
CA ARG A 171 -2.17 14.21 7.41
C ARG A 171 -2.15 15.65 7.92
N GLY A 172 -1.21 16.45 7.43
CA GLY A 172 -0.91 17.73 8.07
C GLY A 172 -0.55 17.49 9.53
N ASN A 173 -1.24 18.15 10.45
CA ASN A 173 -1.03 18.03 11.91
C ASN A 173 -1.87 16.95 12.58
N GLN A 174 -2.65 16.17 11.82
CA GLN A 174 -3.50 15.12 12.38
C GLN A 174 -2.91 13.74 12.16
N THR A 175 -2.98 12.90 13.21
CA THR A 175 -2.60 11.48 13.14
C THR A 175 -3.85 10.64 12.91
N GLU A 176 -3.82 9.79 11.89
CA GLU A 176 -4.91 8.87 11.53
C GLU A 176 -4.42 7.43 11.64
N TYR A 177 -5.25 6.54 12.25
CA TYR A 177 -4.98 5.12 12.23
C TYR A 177 -5.17 4.52 10.83
N CYS A 178 -4.30 3.56 10.47
CA CYS A 178 -4.38 2.80 9.25
C CYS A 178 -4.90 1.36 9.47
N ALA A 179 -5.06 0.61 8.39
CA ALA A 179 -5.50 -0.79 8.47
C ALA A 179 -4.55 -1.66 9.28
N GLY A 180 -3.25 -1.36 9.29
CA GLY A 180 -2.25 -2.07 10.06
C GLY A 180 -2.54 -2.04 11.56
N SER A 181 -3.05 -0.94 12.12
CA SER A 181 -3.44 -0.86 13.52
C SER A 181 -4.60 -1.81 13.87
N ILE A 182 -5.62 -1.88 13.00
CA ILE A 182 -6.74 -2.83 13.17
C ILE A 182 -6.24 -4.28 13.05
N ALA A 183 -5.38 -4.53 12.06
CA ALA A 183 -4.82 -5.85 11.81
C ALA A 183 -3.94 -6.33 12.98
N LYS A 184 -3.10 -5.44 13.54
CA LYS A 184 -2.29 -5.71 14.74
C LYS A 184 -3.16 -6.01 15.95
N LEU A 185 -4.24 -5.25 16.13
CA LEU A 185 -5.21 -5.51 17.21
C LEU A 185 -5.83 -6.91 17.03
N TYR A 186 -6.20 -7.28 15.80
CA TYR A 186 -6.74 -8.61 15.50
C TYR A 186 -5.74 -9.73 15.76
N GLU A 187 -4.45 -9.54 15.43
CA GLU A 187 -3.37 -10.49 15.77
C GLU A 187 -3.21 -10.67 17.29
N LYS A 188 -3.18 -9.56 18.05
CA LYS A 188 -3.13 -9.61 19.54
C LYS A 188 -4.30 -10.40 20.14
N MET A 189 -5.45 -10.39 19.48
CA MET A 189 -6.59 -11.22 19.85
C MET A 189 -6.45 -12.69 19.38
N GLY A 190 -5.32 -13.08 18.75
CA GLY A 190 -5.06 -14.41 18.19
C GLY A 190 -5.72 -14.65 16.82
N GLY A 191 -6.04 -13.60 16.08
CA GLY A 191 -6.51 -13.67 14.69
C GLY A 191 -5.37 -13.92 13.71
N LYS A 192 -5.68 -14.50 12.54
CA LYS A 192 -4.70 -14.71 11.45
C LYS A 192 -4.77 -13.57 10.44
N VAL A 193 -3.65 -12.88 10.23
CA VAL A 193 -3.55 -11.77 9.27
C VAL A 193 -2.55 -12.08 8.16
N LYS A 194 -2.82 -11.60 6.95
CA LYS A 194 -1.86 -11.54 5.85
C LYS A 194 -1.73 -10.08 5.40
N TYR A 195 -0.53 -9.54 5.48
CA TYR A 195 -0.22 -8.15 5.15
C TYR A 195 0.24 -8.01 3.70
N PHE A 196 -0.19 -6.93 3.04
CA PHE A 196 0.23 -6.54 1.70
C PHE A 196 0.75 -5.11 1.71
N GLY A 197 2.00 -4.91 1.30
CA GLY A 197 2.67 -3.62 1.25
C GLY A 197 4.07 -3.66 1.84
N LYS A 198 4.70 -2.50 1.96
CA LYS A 198 5.99 -2.32 2.64
C LYS A 198 5.84 -2.55 4.15
N PRO A 199 6.81 -3.13 4.85
CA PRO A 199 8.12 -3.60 4.40
C PRO A 199 8.15 -5.06 3.94
N TYR A 200 7.02 -5.70 3.72
CA TYR A 200 6.94 -7.14 3.46
C TYR A 200 7.58 -7.52 2.12
N LYS A 201 8.44 -8.54 2.12
CA LYS A 201 9.20 -9.06 0.97
C LYS A 201 8.32 -9.29 -0.27
N TYR A 202 7.12 -9.82 -0.06
CA TYR A 202 6.17 -10.11 -1.12
C TYR A 202 5.78 -8.88 -1.96
N PHE A 203 5.78 -7.68 -1.37
CA PHE A 203 5.53 -6.44 -2.09
C PHE A 203 6.66 -6.12 -3.07
N TYR A 204 7.90 -6.27 -2.65
CA TYR A 204 9.07 -6.02 -3.50
C TYR A 204 9.21 -7.08 -4.61
N GLU A 205 8.87 -8.33 -4.34
CA GLU A 205 8.82 -9.40 -5.35
C GLU A 205 7.79 -9.07 -6.44
N TYR A 206 6.62 -8.58 -6.05
CA TYR A 206 5.59 -8.12 -6.98
C TYR A 206 6.09 -6.94 -7.83
N ILE A 207 6.76 -5.94 -7.24
CA ILE A 207 7.36 -4.82 -7.97
C ILE A 207 8.37 -5.34 -8.99
N CYS A 208 9.28 -6.23 -8.58
CA CYS A 208 10.29 -6.80 -9.48
C CYS A 208 9.66 -7.57 -10.65
N LYS A 209 8.55 -8.29 -10.41
CA LYS A 209 7.78 -8.96 -11.46
C LYS A 209 7.27 -7.95 -12.48
N ILE A 210 6.57 -6.89 -12.05
CA ILE A 210 6.04 -5.83 -12.92
C ILE A 210 7.16 -5.14 -13.71
N LEU A 211 8.29 -4.87 -13.07
CA LEU A 211 9.42 -4.22 -13.76
C LEU A 211 10.03 -5.12 -14.83
N LYS A 212 10.17 -6.43 -14.58
CA LYS A 212 10.63 -7.40 -15.59
C LYS A 212 9.71 -7.45 -16.80
N GLU A 213 8.40 -7.54 -16.56
CA GLU A 213 7.38 -7.57 -17.61
C GLU A 213 7.41 -6.28 -18.44
N LYS A 214 7.49 -5.11 -17.76
CA LYS A 214 7.45 -3.80 -18.44
C LYS A 214 8.70 -3.47 -19.23
N TYR A 215 9.89 -3.81 -18.71
CA TYR A 215 11.15 -3.38 -19.29
C TYR A 215 11.91 -4.49 -20.00
N LYS A 216 11.37 -5.72 -20.04
CA LYS A 216 11.98 -6.91 -20.69
C LYS A 216 13.45 -7.13 -20.38
N LYS A 217 13.96 -6.55 -19.27
CA LYS A 217 15.35 -6.62 -18.83
C LYS A 217 15.47 -7.44 -17.55
N LYS A 218 16.56 -8.21 -17.45
CA LYS A 218 16.94 -8.89 -16.21
C LYS A 218 17.29 -7.80 -15.18
N ILE A 219 16.48 -7.66 -14.13
CA ILE A 219 16.75 -6.69 -13.06
C ILE A 219 17.78 -7.30 -12.15
N ASN A 220 18.99 -6.71 -12.11
CA ASN A 220 19.98 -7.09 -11.14
C ASN A 220 19.60 -6.47 -9.77
N LYS A 221 19.29 -7.31 -8.80
CA LYS A 221 18.89 -6.87 -7.44
C LYS A 221 20.08 -6.31 -6.63
N LYS A 222 21.30 -6.47 -7.14
CA LYS A 222 22.53 -5.92 -6.52
C LYS A 222 22.93 -4.55 -7.06
N LYS A 223 22.19 -4.04 -8.05
CA LYS A 223 22.37 -2.69 -8.62
C LYS A 223 21.10 -1.87 -8.48
#